data_d7ae61ea7cb6381de70507efce82c026
#
_entry.id   d7ae61ea7cb6381de70507efce82c026
#
_cell.length_a   1.000
_cell.length_b   1.000
_cell.length_c   1.000
_cell.angle_alpha   90.00
_cell.angle_beta   90.00
_cell.angle_gamma   90.00
#
_symmetry.space_group_name_H-M   'P 1'
#
loop_
_entity.id
_entity.type
_entity.pdbx_description
1 polymer ?
#
loop_
_entity_poly.entity_id
_entity_poly.type
_entity_poly.pdbx_seq_one_letter_code
_entity_poly.pdbx_strand_id
1 'polypeptide(L)'
;MTPPPDAPTAVIALGGNALAPAGERSTIYDQFRHTRESLGPIVELARSGWNVCVVHGNGPQVGDELVRNEVARDEASPLPLGVLVAATAGWIGYMIQQSIENALRRAGSAREVVTIITQVQVRADDPALRHPSKFIGQPLTPERAEELRREGHEVKADGRGNLRRVVGSPVPQAIHELGVIKRLVERGTIVIACGGGGAPIYED
;
A
#
# COMPACT_ATOMS: atom_id res chain seq x y z
N MET A 1 12.96 -23.65 -4.59
CA MET A 1 13.21 -23.97 -6.02
C MET A 1 13.05 -22.69 -6.80
N THR A 2 14.02 -22.29 -7.61
CA THR A 2 13.92 -21.15 -8.52
C THR A 2 12.95 -21.50 -9.64
N PRO A 3 12.04 -20.60 -10.04
CA PRO A 3 11.16 -20.85 -11.19
C PRO A 3 11.95 -21.12 -12.48
N PRO A 4 11.41 -21.91 -13.40
CA PRO A 4 12.02 -22.09 -14.72
C PRO A 4 11.97 -20.78 -15.54
N PRO A 5 12.79 -20.63 -16.61
CA PRO A 5 12.86 -19.39 -17.40
C PRO A 5 11.51 -18.96 -17.98
N ASP A 6 10.64 -19.90 -18.33
CA ASP A 6 9.31 -19.64 -18.91
C ASP A 6 8.18 -19.76 -17.86
N ALA A 7 8.50 -19.62 -16.57
CA ALA A 7 7.51 -19.72 -15.51
C ALA A 7 6.41 -18.64 -15.67
N PRO A 8 5.14 -19.03 -15.47
CA PRO A 8 4.08 -18.06 -15.47
C PRO A 8 4.25 -17.05 -14.31
N THR A 9 3.78 -15.82 -14.52
CA THR A 9 3.87 -14.75 -13.53
C THR A 9 2.48 -14.44 -12.96
N ALA A 10 2.39 -14.42 -11.63
CA ALA A 10 1.22 -13.96 -10.92
C ALA A 10 1.48 -12.58 -10.28
N VAL A 11 0.57 -11.63 -10.54
CA VAL A 11 0.50 -10.37 -9.79
C VAL A 11 -0.67 -10.48 -8.82
N ILE A 12 -0.38 -10.42 -7.53
CA ILE A 12 -1.35 -10.65 -6.45
C ILE A 12 -1.57 -9.34 -5.70
N ALA A 13 -2.82 -8.88 -5.67
CA ALA A 13 -3.21 -7.69 -4.94
C ALA A 13 -3.73 -8.05 -3.54
N LEU A 14 -3.06 -7.57 -2.50
CA LEU A 14 -3.55 -7.61 -1.12
C LEU A 14 -4.32 -6.32 -0.85
N GLY A 15 -5.64 -6.41 -0.89
CA GLY A 15 -6.53 -5.28 -0.59
C GLY A 15 -6.46 -4.85 0.88
N GLY A 16 -6.97 -3.66 1.19
CA GLY A 16 -6.99 -3.12 2.56
C GLY A 16 -7.67 -4.06 3.57
N ASN A 17 -8.71 -4.77 3.16
CA ASN A 17 -9.42 -5.74 4.02
C ASN A 17 -8.58 -7.00 4.35
N ALA A 18 -7.62 -7.35 3.50
CA ALA A 18 -6.70 -8.46 3.79
C ALA A 18 -5.66 -8.09 4.85
N LEU A 19 -5.43 -6.81 5.06
CA LEU A 19 -4.46 -6.28 6.03
C LEU A 19 -5.15 -5.71 7.27
N ALA A 20 -6.26 -4.98 7.09
CA ALA A 20 -7.03 -4.34 8.13
C ALA A 20 -8.52 -4.38 7.73
N PRO A 21 -9.32 -5.31 8.26
CA PRO A 21 -10.75 -5.39 7.98
C PRO A 21 -11.48 -4.08 8.30
N ALA A 22 -12.42 -3.71 7.43
CA ALA A 22 -13.19 -2.48 7.60
C ALA A 22 -14.11 -2.57 8.85
N GLY A 23 -14.13 -1.50 9.65
CA GLY A 23 -15.00 -1.38 10.84
C GLY A 23 -14.34 -1.85 12.14
N GLU A 24 -13.12 -2.39 12.10
CA GLU A 24 -12.35 -2.74 13.30
C GLU A 24 -11.15 -1.81 13.47
N ARG A 25 -10.89 -1.38 14.71
CA ARG A 25 -9.65 -0.70 15.03
C ARG A 25 -8.55 -1.75 15.12
N SER A 26 -7.82 -1.91 14.03
CA SER A 26 -6.81 -2.95 13.89
C SER A 26 -5.46 -2.47 14.42
N THR A 27 -4.95 -3.15 15.44
CA THR A 27 -3.57 -2.93 15.90
C THR A 27 -2.57 -3.47 14.86
N ILE A 28 -1.31 -3.08 14.97
CA ILE A 28 -0.26 -3.66 14.11
C ILE A 28 -0.16 -5.18 14.26
N TYR A 29 -0.41 -5.73 15.44
CA TYR A 29 -0.42 -7.18 15.69
C TYR A 29 -1.57 -7.89 14.98
N ASP A 30 -2.75 -7.25 14.91
CA ASP A 30 -3.88 -7.74 14.14
C ASP A 30 -3.58 -7.73 12.65
N GLN A 31 -2.95 -6.66 12.14
CA GLN A 31 -2.54 -6.57 10.75
C GLN A 31 -1.53 -7.66 10.37
N PHE A 32 -0.56 -7.96 11.24
CA PHE A 32 0.35 -9.10 11.07
C PHE A 32 -0.39 -10.44 11.04
N ARG A 33 -1.39 -10.62 11.89
CA ARG A 33 -2.20 -11.85 11.92
C ARG A 33 -2.98 -12.01 10.61
N HIS A 34 -3.73 -11.00 10.20
CA HIS A 34 -4.51 -11.02 8.95
C HIS A 34 -3.62 -11.20 7.72
N THR A 35 -2.46 -10.55 7.70
CA THR A 35 -1.46 -10.79 6.66
C THR A 35 -1.10 -12.27 6.58
N ARG A 36 -0.72 -12.89 7.69
CA ARG A 36 -0.35 -14.32 7.72
C ARG A 36 -1.48 -15.24 7.26
N GLU A 37 -2.72 -14.94 7.63
CA GLU A 37 -3.91 -15.70 7.20
C GLU A 37 -4.15 -15.59 5.69
N SER A 38 -3.75 -14.50 5.06
CA SER A 38 -3.92 -14.24 3.62
C SER A 38 -2.82 -14.82 2.73
N LEU A 39 -1.74 -15.39 3.28
CA LEU A 39 -0.56 -15.81 2.50
C LEU A 39 -0.66 -17.19 1.84
N GLY A 40 -1.63 -18.01 2.20
CA GLY A 40 -1.73 -19.38 1.68
C GLY A 40 -1.56 -19.47 0.17
N PRO A 41 -2.37 -18.77 -0.64
CA PRO A 41 -2.26 -18.81 -2.10
C PRO A 41 -0.91 -18.30 -2.64
N ILE A 42 -0.30 -17.31 -1.98
CA ILE A 42 1.01 -16.76 -2.38
C ILE A 42 2.10 -17.82 -2.22
N VAL A 43 2.11 -18.50 -1.07
CA VAL A 43 3.07 -19.57 -0.78
C VAL A 43 2.88 -20.77 -1.71
N GLU A 44 1.64 -21.12 -2.03
CA GLU A 44 1.33 -22.21 -2.96
C GLU A 44 1.84 -21.91 -4.37
N LEU A 45 1.55 -20.74 -4.93
CA LEU A 45 2.07 -20.30 -6.22
C LEU A 45 3.61 -20.28 -6.24
N ALA A 46 4.21 -19.75 -5.18
CA ALA A 46 5.67 -19.72 -5.06
C ALA A 46 6.29 -21.12 -5.06
N ARG A 47 5.66 -22.10 -4.40
CA ARG A 47 6.11 -23.51 -4.38
C ARG A 47 5.85 -24.24 -5.70
N SER A 48 4.79 -23.88 -6.41
CA SER A 48 4.45 -24.44 -7.72
C SER A 48 5.30 -23.87 -8.86
N GLY A 49 6.35 -23.09 -8.56
CA GLY A 49 7.29 -22.60 -9.55
C GLY A 49 6.82 -21.36 -10.32
N TRP A 50 5.82 -20.62 -9.83
CA TRP A 50 5.39 -19.37 -10.42
C TRP A 50 6.33 -18.22 -10.05
N ASN A 51 6.49 -17.28 -10.95
CA ASN A 51 6.98 -15.93 -10.63
C ASN A 51 5.89 -15.17 -9.89
N VAL A 52 6.25 -14.44 -8.82
CA VAL A 52 5.26 -13.77 -7.97
C VAL A 52 5.64 -12.33 -7.73
N CYS A 53 4.71 -11.43 -8.03
CA CYS A 53 4.74 -10.03 -7.62
C CYS A 53 3.53 -9.75 -6.74
N VAL A 54 3.75 -9.13 -5.58
CA VAL A 54 2.69 -8.75 -4.64
C VAL A 54 2.55 -7.24 -4.64
N VAL A 55 1.33 -6.75 -4.78
CA VAL A 55 0.98 -5.34 -4.59
C VAL A 55 -0.02 -5.22 -3.44
N HIS A 56 -0.05 -4.07 -2.77
CA HIS A 56 -0.95 -3.91 -1.62
C HIS A 56 -1.56 -2.51 -1.53
N GLY A 57 -2.72 -2.41 -0.88
CA GLY A 57 -3.31 -1.13 -0.47
C GLY A 57 -2.67 -0.58 0.80
N ASN A 58 -2.89 0.71 1.08
CA ASN A 58 -2.43 1.40 2.30
C ASN A 58 -3.41 2.48 2.81
N GLY A 59 -4.60 2.56 2.27
CA GLY A 59 -5.54 3.67 2.55
C GLY A 59 -5.84 3.87 4.05
N PRO A 60 -6.21 2.84 4.82
CA PRO A 60 -6.41 2.97 6.27
C PRO A 60 -5.14 3.45 6.99
N GLN A 61 -4.01 2.89 6.64
CA GLN A 61 -2.72 3.16 7.28
C GLN A 61 -2.22 4.60 7.01
N VAL A 62 -2.35 5.07 5.78
CA VAL A 62 -2.06 6.49 5.45
C VAL A 62 -2.98 7.43 6.22
N GLY A 63 -4.24 7.04 6.42
CA GLY A 63 -5.18 7.81 7.24
C GLY A 63 -4.74 7.91 8.69
N ASP A 64 -4.27 6.82 9.28
CA ASP A 64 -3.75 6.82 10.66
C ASP A 64 -2.47 7.66 10.77
N GLU A 65 -1.57 7.62 9.76
CA GLU A 65 -0.39 8.49 9.73
C GLU A 65 -0.75 9.98 9.61
N LEU A 66 -1.80 10.32 8.86
CA LEU A 66 -2.30 11.70 8.81
C LEU A 66 -2.81 12.17 10.18
N VAL A 67 -3.54 11.32 10.91
CA VAL A 67 -3.95 11.63 12.29
C VAL A 67 -2.73 11.84 13.19
N ARG A 68 -1.69 10.99 13.08
CA ARG A 68 -0.44 11.18 13.84
C ARG A 68 0.23 12.50 13.51
N ASN A 69 0.31 12.86 12.22
CA ASN A 69 0.82 14.17 11.78
C ASN A 69 0.05 15.35 12.41
N GLU A 70 -1.28 15.25 12.42
CA GLU A 70 -2.15 16.30 12.95
C GLU A 70 -1.98 16.46 14.46
N VAL A 71 -1.92 15.36 15.19
CA VAL A 71 -1.76 15.37 16.66
C VAL A 71 -0.36 15.85 17.08
N ALA A 72 0.67 15.48 16.34
CA ALA A 72 2.06 15.80 16.67
C ALA A 72 2.58 17.11 16.04
N ARG A 73 1.75 17.87 15.34
CA ARG A 73 2.19 19.03 14.53
C ARG A 73 2.95 20.11 15.29
N ASP A 74 2.68 20.24 16.59
CA ASP A 74 3.34 21.25 17.44
C ASP A 74 4.70 20.74 17.99
N GLU A 75 4.94 19.42 17.93
CA GLU A 75 6.16 18.75 18.41
C GLU A 75 7.08 18.31 17.25
N ALA A 76 6.50 17.97 16.08
CA ALA A 76 7.22 17.50 14.92
C ALA A 76 6.62 18.05 13.62
N SER A 77 7.48 18.42 12.68
CA SER A 77 7.03 18.93 11.37
C SER A 77 6.21 17.85 10.63
N PRO A 78 4.99 18.18 10.19
CA PRO A 78 4.15 17.24 9.46
C PRO A 78 4.79 16.80 8.14
N LEU A 79 4.69 15.52 7.83
CA LEU A 79 5.18 14.96 6.58
C LEU A 79 4.15 15.14 5.45
N PRO A 80 4.58 15.48 4.23
CA PRO A 80 3.70 15.50 3.06
C PRO A 80 3.07 14.14 2.77
N LEU A 81 1.87 14.13 2.17
CA LEU A 81 1.13 12.90 1.86
C LEU A 81 1.95 11.88 1.07
N GLY A 82 2.74 12.32 0.08
CA GLY A 82 3.60 11.42 -0.71
C GLY A 82 4.64 10.69 0.15
N VAL A 83 5.21 11.38 1.15
CA VAL A 83 6.15 10.78 2.11
C VAL A 83 5.43 9.78 3.03
N LEU A 84 4.21 10.08 3.47
CA LEU A 84 3.39 9.13 4.25
C LEU A 84 3.01 7.89 3.43
N VAL A 85 2.76 8.05 2.13
CA VAL A 85 2.55 6.91 1.22
C VAL A 85 3.80 6.05 1.15
N ALA A 86 4.99 6.63 0.99
CA ALA A 86 6.25 5.90 0.96
C ALA A 86 6.55 5.20 2.30
N ALA A 87 6.34 5.89 3.42
CA ALA A 87 6.52 5.34 4.77
C ALA A 87 5.60 4.14 5.01
N THR A 88 4.31 4.28 4.69
CA THR A 88 3.34 3.18 4.83
C THR A 88 3.63 2.02 3.88
N ALA A 89 4.06 2.29 2.64
CA ALA A 89 4.52 1.25 1.72
C ALA A 89 5.72 0.48 2.30
N GLY A 90 6.65 1.17 2.96
CA GLY A 90 7.81 0.55 3.60
C GLY A 90 7.43 -0.40 4.73
N TRP A 91 6.67 0.05 5.73
CA TRP A 91 6.39 -0.81 6.88
C TRP A 91 5.33 -1.90 6.58
N ILE A 92 4.35 -1.65 5.69
CA ILE A 92 3.44 -2.70 5.22
C ILE A 92 4.23 -3.74 4.41
N GLY A 93 5.09 -3.28 3.51
CA GLY A 93 5.97 -4.16 2.75
C GLY A 93 6.85 -5.02 3.65
N TYR A 94 7.47 -4.43 4.69
CA TYR A 94 8.21 -5.18 5.73
C TYR A 94 7.35 -6.25 6.40
N MET A 95 6.12 -5.91 6.79
CA MET A 95 5.18 -6.85 7.42
C MET A 95 4.85 -8.04 6.51
N ILE A 96 4.55 -7.76 5.23
CA ILE A 96 4.25 -8.78 4.22
C ILE A 96 5.50 -9.62 3.94
N GLN A 97 6.66 -9.00 3.73
CA GLN A 97 7.92 -9.66 3.46
C GLN A 97 8.28 -10.66 4.57
N GLN A 98 8.35 -10.21 5.82
CA GLN A 98 8.65 -11.05 6.98
C GLN A 98 7.67 -12.23 7.07
N SER A 99 6.39 -11.98 6.82
CA SER A 99 5.35 -12.99 6.89
C SER A 99 5.50 -14.05 5.79
N ILE A 100 5.79 -13.63 4.54
CA ILE A 100 6.06 -14.55 3.41
C ILE A 100 7.35 -15.34 3.66
N GLU A 101 8.45 -14.70 4.04
CA GLU A 101 9.73 -15.38 4.33
C GLU A 101 9.57 -16.47 5.38
N ASN A 102 8.85 -16.17 6.47
CA ASN A 102 8.57 -17.15 7.52
C ASN A 102 7.70 -18.32 7.02
N ALA A 103 6.71 -18.04 6.17
CA ALA A 103 5.84 -19.09 5.61
C ALA A 103 6.60 -19.95 4.60
N LEU A 104 7.44 -19.38 3.75
CA LEU A 104 8.29 -20.10 2.80
C LEU A 104 9.31 -20.99 3.52
N ARG A 105 9.96 -20.47 4.56
CA ARG A 105 10.92 -21.25 5.37
C ARG A 105 10.26 -22.46 6.00
N ARG A 106 9.07 -22.31 6.59
CA ARG A 106 8.28 -23.45 7.12
C ARG A 106 7.89 -24.45 6.03
N ALA A 107 7.69 -23.98 4.81
CA ALA A 107 7.36 -24.81 3.65
C ALA A 107 8.60 -25.40 2.94
N GLY A 108 9.82 -25.23 3.49
CA GLY A 108 11.07 -25.74 2.92
C GLY A 108 11.53 -25.02 1.65
N SER A 109 11.07 -23.77 1.42
CA SER A 109 11.48 -22.97 0.26
C SER A 109 12.50 -21.91 0.68
N ALA A 110 13.56 -21.75 -0.12
CA ALA A 110 14.62 -20.75 0.04
C ALA A 110 14.46 -19.56 -0.92
N ARG A 111 13.26 -19.30 -1.45
CA ARG A 111 13.02 -18.15 -2.33
C ARG A 111 13.22 -16.85 -1.57
N GLU A 112 13.91 -15.94 -2.22
CA GLU A 112 14.11 -14.58 -1.72
C GLU A 112 12.83 -13.76 -1.84
N VAL A 113 12.63 -12.84 -0.88
CA VAL A 113 11.52 -11.89 -0.87
C VAL A 113 12.09 -10.50 -0.65
N VAL A 114 11.64 -9.52 -1.42
CA VAL A 114 12.10 -8.14 -1.30
C VAL A 114 10.93 -7.17 -1.40
N THR A 115 10.97 -6.11 -0.61
CA THR A 115 10.08 -4.96 -0.73
C THR A 115 10.78 -3.82 -1.45
N ILE A 116 10.12 -3.25 -2.45
CA ILE A 116 10.60 -2.09 -3.19
C ILE A 116 9.65 -0.93 -2.95
N ILE A 117 10.16 0.16 -2.38
CA ILE A 117 9.45 1.45 -2.38
C ILE A 117 9.36 1.88 -3.84
N THR A 118 8.14 2.04 -4.32
CA THR A 118 7.87 2.26 -5.73
C THR A 118 7.46 3.71 -5.97
N GLN A 119 8.14 4.38 -6.88
CA GLN A 119 7.84 5.73 -7.32
C GLN A 119 6.98 5.69 -8.59
N VAL A 120 5.92 6.48 -8.60
CA VAL A 120 4.98 6.53 -9.72
C VAL A 120 4.94 7.95 -10.26
N GLN A 121 5.34 8.10 -11.51
CA GLN A 121 5.26 9.36 -12.23
C GLN A 121 3.82 9.74 -12.50
N VAL A 122 3.46 10.98 -12.17
CA VAL A 122 2.13 11.57 -12.40
C VAL A 122 2.26 12.97 -12.96
N ARG A 123 1.23 13.42 -13.68
CA ARG A 123 1.20 14.78 -14.22
C ARG A 123 0.82 15.80 -13.14
N ALA A 124 1.54 16.92 -13.08
CA ALA A 124 1.25 18.01 -12.15
C ALA A 124 -0.06 18.74 -12.49
N ASP A 125 -0.51 18.70 -13.75
CA ASP A 125 -1.75 19.31 -14.24
C ASP A 125 -2.96 18.35 -14.22
N ASP A 126 -2.81 17.12 -13.71
CA ASP A 126 -3.92 16.15 -13.68
C ASP A 126 -5.13 16.72 -12.94
N PRO A 127 -6.34 16.69 -13.56
CA PRO A 127 -7.56 17.20 -12.94
C PRO A 127 -7.89 16.57 -11.58
N ALA A 128 -7.49 15.33 -11.35
CA ALA A 128 -7.73 14.63 -10.08
C ALA A 128 -7.03 15.29 -8.89
N LEU A 129 -5.99 16.10 -9.13
CA LEU A 129 -5.34 16.88 -8.08
C LEU A 129 -6.20 18.06 -7.61
N ARG A 130 -7.00 18.62 -8.51
CA ARG A 130 -7.94 19.73 -8.22
C ARG A 130 -9.33 19.23 -7.80
N HIS A 131 -9.66 18.00 -8.13
CA HIS A 131 -10.94 17.37 -7.81
C HIS A 131 -10.73 16.06 -7.05
N PRO A 132 -10.30 16.12 -5.77
CA PRO A 132 -10.03 14.95 -4.95
C PRO A 132 -11.23 14.00 -4.85
N SER A 133 -10.98 12.70 -5.00
CA SER A 133 -12.03 11.68 -4.95
C SER A 133 -11.60 10.38 -4.26
N LYS A 134 -10.29 10.16 -4.05
CA LYS A 134 -9.78 8.95 -3.40
C LYS A 134 -9.99 9.04 -1.89
N PHE A 135 -10.83 8.17 -1.35
CA PHE A 135 -11.05 8.09 0.09
C PHE A 135 -9.83 7.55 0.83
N ILE A 136 -9.47 8.22 1.93
CA ILE A 136 -8.41 7.79 2.84
C ILE A 136 -8.89 7.85 4.29
N GLY A 137 -8.22 7.11 5.16
CA GLY A 137 -8.50 7.07 6.60
C GLY A 137 -9.82 6.38 6.96
N GLN A 138 -10.17 6.53 8.22
CA GLN A 138 -11.40 5.99 8.80
C GLN A 138 -12.59 6.95 8.58
N PRO A 139 -13.84 6.49 8.77
CA PRO A 139 -15.00 7.37 8.86
C PRO A 139 -14.81 8.47 9.91
N LEU A 140 -15.25 9.68 9.58
CA LEU A 140 -15.17 10.87 10.42
C LEU A 140 -16.48 11.13 11.14
N THR A 141 -16.42 11.69 12.35
CA THR A 141 -17.60 12.31 12.96
C THR A 141 -17.96 13.60 12.22
N PRO A 142 -19.22 14.07 12.28
CA PRO A 142 -19.62 15.35 11.68
C PRO A 142 -18.74 16.53 12.13
N GLU A 143 -18.40 16.59 13.41
CA GLU A 143 -17.58 17.64 14.01
C GLU A 143 -16.16 17.65 13.41
N ARG A 144 -15.54 16.44 13.32
CA ARG A 144 -14.20 16.30 12.75
C ARG A 144 -14.17 16.59 11.25
N ALA A 145 -15.23 16.22 10.53
CA ALA A 145 -15.37 16.53 9.12
C ALA A 145 -15.42 18.07 8.88
N GLU A 146 -16.11 18.80 9.76
CA GLU A 146 -16.22 20.25 9.66
C GLU A 146 -14.90 20.95 10.02
N GLU A 147 -14.15 20.43 11.00
CA GLU A 147 -12.80 20.91 11.31
C GLU A 147 -11.86 20.77 10.11
N LEU A 148 -11.82 19.58 9.50
CA LEU A 148 -10.99 19.31 8.33
C LEU A 148 -11.35 20.22 7.14
N ARG A 149 -12.64 20.51 6.92
CA ARG A 149 -13.07 21.45 5.89
C ARG A 149 -12.58 22.88 6.17
N ARG A 150 -12.62 23.32 7.43
CA ARG A 150 -12.06 24.64 7.83
C ARG A 150 -10.54 24.70 7.65
N GLU A 151 -9.84 23.58 7.79
CA GLU A 151 -8.40 23.45 7.54
C GLU A 151 -8.08 23.34 6.02
N GLY A 152 -9.09 23.40 5.13
CA GLY A 152 -8.90 23.33 3.68
C GLY A 152 -8.86 21.94 3.10
N HIS A 153 -9.25 20.90 3.86
CA HIS A 153 -9.30 19.53 3.39
C HIS A 153 -10.67 19.20 2.80
N GLU A 154 -10.68 18.44 1.72
CA GLU A 154 -11.93 17.93 1.16
C GLU A 154 -12.43 16.68 1.90
N VAL A 155 -13.73 16.72 2.24
CA VAL A 155 -14.45 15.61 2.89
C VAL A 155 -15.72 15.32 2.11
N LYS A 156 -15.89 14.05 1.70
CA LYS A 156 -17.06 13.56 0.94
C LYS A 156 -17.72 12.38 1.66
N ALA A 157 -18.99 12.15 1.36
CA ALA A 157 -19.68 10.94 1.78
C ALA A 157 -19.24 9.76 0.88
N ASP A 158 -18.90 8.62 1.48
CA ASP A 158 -18.64 7.38 0.76
C ASP A 158 -19.96 6.70 0.32
N GLY A 159 -19.87 5.59 -0.42
CA GLY A 159 -21.04 4.85 -0.89
C GLY A 159 -21.94 4.26 0.21
N ARG A 160 -21.52 4.35 1.49
CA ARG A 160 -22.29 3.95 2.68
C ARG A 160 -22.81 5.16 3.47
N GLY A 161 -22.57 6.38 2.98
CA GLY A 161 -22.96 7.63 3.62
C GLY A 161 -22.01 8.10 4.74
N ASN A 162 -20.88 7.44 4.98
CA ASN A 162 -19.92 7.89 5.98
C ASN A 162 -19.08 9.06 5.44
N LEU A 163 -18.88 10.09 6.25
CA LEU A 163 -17.98 11.19 5.92
C LEU A 163 -16.52 10.70 5.99
N ARG A 164 -15.76 10.95 4.92
CA ARG A 164 -14.34 10.57 4.85
C ARG A 164 -13.54 11.65 4.12
N ARG A 165 -12.27 11.80 4.53
CA ARG A 165 -11.33 12.66 3.80
C ARG A 165 -11.06 12.07 2.43
N VAL A 166 -10.97 12.95 1.42
CA VAL A 166 -10.55 12.58 0.06
C VAL A 166 -9.28 13.33 -0.33
N VAL A 167 -8.48 12.67 -1.16
CA VAL A 167 -7.25 13.24 -1.73
C VAL A 167 -7.21 13.06 -3.25
N GLY A 168 -6.35 13.81 -3.90
CA GLY A 168 -6.05 13.63 -5.32
C GLY A 168 -5.49 12.24 -5.59
N SER A 169 -5.89 11.67 -6.72
CA SER A 169 -5.38 10.38 -7.19
C SER A 169 -5.14 10.47 -8.70
N PRO A 170 -4.06 11.17 -9.10
CA PRO A 170 -3.73 11.37 -10.51
C PRO A 170 -3.44 10.05 -11.20
N VAL A 171 -3.63 10.03 -12.51
CA VAL A 171 -3.43 8.82 -13.33
C VAL A 171 -1.93 8.52 -13.44
N PRO A 172 -1.49 7.29 -13.07
CA PRO A 172 -0.11 6.86 -13.21
C PRO A 172 0.35 6.91 -14.68
N GLN A 173 1.51 7.50 -14.96
CA GLN A 173 2.12 7.55 -16.28
C GLN A 173 3.23 6.50 -16.42
N ALA A 174 4.06 6.35 -15.40
CA ALA A 174 5.15 5.39 -15.38
C ALA A 174 5.46 4.92 -13.96
N ILE A 175 6.07 3.75 -13.85
CA ILE A 175 6.62 3.21 -12.60
C ILE A 175 8.14 3.20 -12.78
N HIS A 176 8.87 3.98 -11.97
CA HIS A 176 10.31 4.14 -12.12
C HIS A 176 11.08 2.84 -11.91
N GLU A 177 10.69 2.04 -10.92
CA GLU A 177 11.35 0.78 -10.57
C GLU A 177 10.88 -0.42 -11.41
N LEU A 178 10.01 -0.22 -12.44
CA LEU A 178 9.41 -1.32 -13.20
C LEU A 178 10.46 -2.28 -13.80
N GLY A 179 11.55 -1.73 -14.33
CA GLY A 179 12.63 -2.54 -14.91
C GLY A 179 13.35 -3.42 -13.87
N VAL A 180 13.56 -2.89 -12.67
CA VAL A 180 14.15 -3.65 -11.54
C VAL A 180 13.18 -4.72 -11.06
N ILE A 181 11.91 -4.36 -10.87
CA ILE A 181 10.85 -5.28 -10.44
C ILE A 181 10.76 -6.47 -11.40
N LYS A 182 10.68 -6.23 -12.70
CA LYS A 182 10.61 -7.29 -13.72
C LYS A 182 11.81 -8.23 -13.64
N ARG A 183 13.04 -7.70 -13.63
CA ARG A 183 14.25 -8.53 -13.56
C ARG A 183 14.33 -9.40 -12.31
N LEU A 184 13.89 -8.90 -11.15
CA LEU A 184 13.87 -9.66 -9.91
C LEU A 184 12.80 -10.76 -9.95
N VAL A 185 11.61 -10.43 -10.43
CA VAL A 185 10.50 -11.40 -10.58
C VAL A 185 10.89 -12.52 -11.54
N GLU A 186 11.46 -12.20 -12.71
CA GLU A 186 11.94 -13.17 -13.70
C GLU A 186 13.06 -14.08 -13.19
N ARG A 187 13.83 -13.61 -12.21
CA ARG A 187 14.86 -14.41 -11.52
C ARG A 187 14.32 -15.25 -10.36
N GLY A 188 13.01 -15.18 -10.12
CA GLY A 188 12.34 -15.96 -9.09
C GLY A 188 12.29 -15.32 -7.71
N THR A 189 12.77 -14.09 -7.55
CA THR A 189 12.56 -13.31 -6.33
C THR A 189 11.08 -12.93 -6.23
N ILE A 190 10.48 -13.09 -5.08
CA ILE A 190 9.13 -12.59 -4.80
C ILE A 190 9.26 -11.10 -4.48
N VAL A 191 8.64 -10.26 -5.30
CA VAL A 191 8.73 -8.80 -5.16
C VAL A 191 7.42 -8.24 -4.59
N ILE A 192 7.53 -7.43 -3.55
CA ILE A 192 6.43 -6.63 -3.00
C ILE A 192 6.64 -5.19 -3.46
N ALA A 193 5.67 -4.63 -4.18
CA ALA A 193 5.81 -3.32 -4.84
C ALA A 193 4.50 -2.52 -4.84
N CYS A 194 4.54 -1.29 -5.32
CA CYS A 194 3.38 -0.43 -5.59
C CYS A 194 2.44 -0.25 -4.39
N GLY A 195 2.96 -0.14 -3.17
CA GLY A 195 2.17 0.10 -1.97
C GLY A 195 1.28 1.34 -2.12
N GLY A 196 -0.06 1.16 -2.03
CA GLY A 196 -1.05 2.22 -2.19
C GLY A 196 -1.12 2.84 -3.60
N GLY A 197 -0.53 2.19 -4.60
CA GLY A 197 -0.39 2.69 -5.96
C GLY A 197 0.98 3.32 -6.24
N GLY A 198 1.89 3.30 -5.26
CA GLY A 198 3.21 3.93 -5.32
C GLY A 198 3.25 5.36 -4.78
N ALA A 199 4.45 5.83 -4.43
CA ALA A 199 4.69 7.21 -4.01
C ALA A 199 4.67 8.12 -5.26
N PRO A 200 3.77 9.11 -5.34
CA PRO A 200 3.67 9.95 -6.54
C PRO A 200 4.85 10.92 -6.62
N ILE A 201 5.39 11.04 -7.82
CA ILE A 201 6.38 12.06 -8.17
C ILE A 201 5.92 12.81 -9.42
N TYR A 202 6.24 14.08 -9.48
CA TYR A 202 5.99 14.89 -10.68
C TYR A 202 7.16 14.76 -11.66
N GLU A 203 6.82 14.86 -12.94
CA GLU A 203 7.81 15.09 -13.98
C GLU A 203 8.18 16.58 -13.96
N ASP A 204 9.47 16.90 -13.86
CA ASP A 204 10.03 18.26 -13.99
C ASP A 204 10.12 18.70 -15.44
#